data_7329bcd6e1d21eb7461036f93403e396
#
_entry.id   7329bcd6e1d21eb7461036f93403e396
#
_cell.length_a   1.000
_cell.length_b   1.000
_cell.length_c   1.000
_cell.angle_alpha   90.00
_cell.angle_beta   90.00
_cell.angle_gamma   90.00
#
_symmetry.space_group_name_H-M   'P 1'
#
loop_
_entity.id
_entity.type
_entity.pdbx_description
1 polymer ?
#
loop_
_entity_poly.entity_id
_entity_poly.type
_entity_poly.pdbx_seq_one_letter_code
_entity_poly.pdbx_strand_id
1 'polypeptide(L)'
;MPTINQMVRKGRKNKRVKSKAPALQYTLNSYKQRRVRQERGAPQKRGVCTIVRTMTPKKPNSALRKIARVRLSNGIEVTAYIPGEGHQLQEHSVVLVRGGRVKDLPGVRYHIVRGSLDTTGVANRKQGRSKYGAKRPK
;
A
#
# COMPACT_ATOMS: atom_id res chain seq x y z
N MET A 1 -6.16 -35.45 -19.08
CA MET A 1 -4.98 -34.77 -19.70
C MET A 1 -5.25 -34.50 -21.16
N PRO A 2 -4.95 -33.29 -21.66
CA PRO A 2 -5.12 -33.00 -23.08
C PRO A 2 -4.07 -33.73 -23.91
N THR A 3 -4.44 -34.11 -25.13
CA THR A 3 -3.52 -34.74 -26.09
C THR A 3 -2.57 -33.69 -26.69
N ILE A 4 -1.47 -34.18 -27.29
CA ILE A 4 -0.51 -33.30 -27.96
C ILE A 4 -1.18 -32.48 -29.07
N ASN A 5 -2.08 -33.11 -29.85
CA ASN A 5 -2.82 -32.43 -30.91
C ASN A 5 -3.74 -31.34 -30.38
N GLN A 6 -4.38 -31.59 -29.24
CA GLN A 6 -5.21 -30.56 -28.58
C GLN A 6 -4.38 -29.36 -28.11
N MET A 7 -3.17 -29.59 -27.58
CA MET A 7 -2.30 -28.51 -27.16
C MET A 7 -1.77 -27.70 -28.35
N VAL A 8 -1.48 -28.35 -29.49
CA VAL A 8 -1.06 -27.65 -30.71
C VAL A 8 -2.17 -26.76 -31.25
N ARG A 9 -3.41 -27.27 -31.26
CA ARG A 9 -4.58 -26.51 -31.77
C ARG A 9 -4.94 -25.29 -30.91
N LYS A 10 -4.97 -25.46 -29.58
CA LYS A 10 -5.44 -24.45 -28.68
C LYS A 10 -4.33 -23.65 -27.99
N GLY A 11 -3.13 -24.17 -27.98
CA GLY A 11 -1.98 -23.56 -27.29
C GLY A 11 -2.25 -23.28 -25.81
N ARG A 12 -1.19 -23.14 -25.05
CA ARG A 12 -1.30 -22.71 -23.65
C ARG A 12 -1.28 -21.19 -23.57
N LYS A 13 -2.22 -20.62 -22.83
CA LYS A 13 -2.22 -19.19 -22.55
C LYS A 13 -1.73 -18.98 -21.12
N ASN A 14 -0.80 -18.08 -20.96
CA ASN A 14 -0.33 -17.69 -19.64
C ASN A 14 -1.46 -17.03 -18.86
N LYS A 15 -1.56 -17.31 -17.56
CA LYS A 15 -2.52 -16.66 -16.71
C LYS A 15 -2.19 -15.17 -16.59
N ARG A 16 -3.20 -14.33 -16.67
CA ARG A 16 -3.02 -12.90 -16.50
C ARG A 16 -2.56 -12.60 -15.08
N VAL A 17 -1.47 -11.86 -14.93
CA VAL A 17 -0.96 -11.45 -13.63
C VAL A 17 -1.89 -10.38 -13.05
N LYS A 18 -2.37 -10.64 -11.84
CA LYS A 18 -3.20 -9.67 -11.10
C LYS A 18 -2.31 -8.78 -10.25
N SER A 19 -2.71 -7.52 -10.13
CA SER A 19 -2.01 -6.58 -9.24
C SER A 19 -2.11 -7.03 -7.78
N LYS A 20 -1.01 -6.89 -7.05
CA LYS A 20 -0.97 -7.14 -5.60
C LYS A 20 -1.52 -5.95 -4.80
N ALA A 21 -1.81 -4.83 -5.45
CA ALA A 21 -2.35 -3.62 -4.84
C ALA A 21 -3.68 -3.22 -5.51
N PRO A 22 -4.75 -3.99 -5.32
CA PRO A 22 -6.01 -3.74 -6.03
C PRO A 22 -6.65 -2.39 -5.72
N ALA A 23 -6.46 -1.87 -4.52
CA ALA A 23 -7.04 -0.57 -4.15
C ALA A 23 -6.47 0.60 -4.96
N LEU A 24 -5.25 0.46 -5.50
CA LEU A 24 -4.61 1.50 -6.31
C LEU A 24 -5.04 1.46 -7.78
N GLN A 25 -5.86 0.50 -8.16
CA GLN A 25 -6.33 0.30 -9.54
C GLN A 25 -7.56 1.13 -9.90
N TYR A 26 -8.23 1.72 -8.91
CA TYR A 26 -9.52 2.37 -9.10
C TYR A 26 -9.44 3.87 -8.88
N THR A 27 -10.19 4.62 -9.69
CA THR A 27 -10.50 6.02 -9.44
C THR A 27 -12.00 6.18 -9.23
N LEU A 28 -12.39 7.23 -8.52
CA LEU A 28 -13.79 7.53 -8.28
C LEU A 28 -14.28 8.51 -9.34
N ASN A 29 -15.34 8.12 -10.05
CA ASN A 29 -16.06 9.04 -10.90
C ASN A 29 -17.12 9.73 -10.03
N SER A 30 -16.83 10.96 -9.60
CA SER A 30 -17.68 11.69 -8.66
C SER A 30 -19.07 12.00 -9.22
N TYR A 31 -19.16 12.21 -10.52
CA TYR A 31 -20.44 12.49 -11.18
C TYR A 31 -21.40 11.31 -11.14
N LYS A 32 -20.89 10.11 -11.43
CA LYS A 32 -21.68 8.87 -11.41
C LYS A 32 -21.58 8.11 -10.08
N GLN A 33 -20.80 8.60 -9.15
CA GLN A 33 -20.53 8.00 -7.83
C GLN A 33 -20.14 6.52 -7.91
N ARG A 34 -19.38 6.15 -8.91
CA ARG A 34 -18.87 4.78 -9.08
C ARG A 34 -17.37 4.74 -9.26
N ARG A 35 -16.79 3.62 -8.88
CA ARG A 35 -15.36 3.38 -9.07
C ARG A 35 -15.09 2.91 -10.49
N VAL A 36 -14.10 3.51 -11.13
CA VAL A 36 -13.68 3.14 -12.49
C VAL A 36 -12.30 2.52 -12.42
N ARG A 37 -12.15 1.34 -13.00
CA ARG A 37 -10.85 0.67 -13.06
C ARG A 37 -9.96 1.35 -14.10
N GLN A 38 -8.73 1.67 -13.70
CA GLN A 38 -7.71 2.17 -14.60
C GLN A 38 -6.87 1.01 -15.14
N GLU A 39 -6.53 1.03 -16.40
CA GLU A 39 -5.77 -0.06 -17.03
C GLU A 39 -4.38 -0.23 -16.40
N ARG A 40 -3.68 0.86 -16.17
CA ARG A 40 -2.33 0.85 -15.60
C ARG A 40 -2.32 0.99 -14.07
N GLY A 41 -3.43 1.39 -13.48
CA GLY A 41 -3.49 1.72 -12.07
C GLY A 41 -2.71 2.98 -11.74
N ALA A 42 -2.56 3.28 -10.46
CA ALA A 42 -1.78 4.40 -9.97
C ALA A 42 -0.68 3.87 -9.04
N PRO A 43 0.53 4.45 -9.04
CA PRO A 43 1.59 4.00 -8.12
C PRO A 43 1.29 4.38 -6.67
N GLN A 44 0.55 5.46 -6.45
CA GLN A 44 0.24 5.99 -5.14
C GLN A 44 -1.15 6.61 -5.13
N LYS A 45 -1.76 6.64 -3.95
CA LYS A 45 -3.06 7.30 -3.73
C LYS A 45 -3.03 8.06 -2.41
N ARG A 46 -3.65 9.21 -2.40
CA ARG A 46 -3.87 9.98 -1.18
C ARG A 46 -5.03 9.38 -0.39
N GLY A 47 -4.93 9.43 0.92
CA GLY A 47 -6.00 8.97 1.80
C GLY A 47 -5.97 9.69 3.13
N VAL A 48 -6.98 9.42 3.94
CA VAL A 48 -7.13 9.97 5.29
C VAL A 48 -7.12 8.81 6.29
N CYS A 49 -6.31 8.91 7.33
CA CYS A 49 -6.26 7.91 8.39
C CYS A 49 -7.57 7.90 9.17
N THR A 50 -8.22 6.74 9.27
CA THR A 50 -9.41 6.56 10.09
C THR A 50 -9.05 6.05 11.48
N ILE A 51 -8.09 5.14 11.57
CA ILE A 51 -7.59 4.57 12.82
C ILE A 51 -6.08 4.41 12.70
N VAL A 52 -5.35 4.77 13.76
CA VAL A 52 -3.90 4.52 13.87
C VAL A 52 -3.68 3.64 15.09
N ARG A 53 -3.06 2.47 14.89
CA ARG A 53 -2.85 1.50 15.96
C ARG A 53 -1.62 0.63 15.70
N THR A 54 -1.36 -0.31 16.61
CA THR A 54 -0.29 -1.29 16.46
C THR A 54 -0.87 -2.66 16.16
N MET A 55 -0.06 -3.53 15.58
CA MET A 55 -0.45 -4.90 15.25
C MET A 55 0.72 -5.83 15.52
N THR A 56 0.43 -7.01 16.08
CA THR A 56 1.44 -8.04 16.27
C THR A 56 1.70 -8.79 14.96
N PRO A 57 2.97 -9.13 14.63
CA PRO A 57 3.28 -9.89 13.44
C PRO A 57 2.94 -11.36 13.58
N LYS A 58 3.01 -12.11 12.47
CA LYS A 58 2.88 -13.56 12.47
C LYS A 58 4.03 -14.22 13.23
N LYS A 59 3.79 -15.41 13.78
CA LYS A 59 4.86 -16.27 14.29
C LYS A 59 5.90 -16.56 13.17
N PRO A 60 7.19 -16.64 13.44
CA PRO A 60 7.84 -16.63 14.77
C PRO A 60 8.22 -15.22 15.28
N ASN A 61 7.83 -14.15 14.59
CA ASN A 61 8.23 -12.80 14.96
C ASN A 61 7.34 -12.24 16.08
N SER A 62 7.91 -11.32 16.85
CA SER A 62 7.19 -10.61 17.92
C SER A 62 7.62 -9.15 17.94
N ALA A 63 6.68 -8.25 17.89
CA ALA A 63 6.90 -6.81 17.98
C ALA A 63 5.56 -6.09 18.00
N LEU A 64 5.58 -4.76 18.16
CA LEU A 64 4.42 -3.93 17.96
C LEU A 64 4.62 -3.12 16.66
N ARG A 65 4.05 -3.61 15.58
CA ARG A 65 4.15 -2.95 14.26
C ARG A 65 3.11 -1.85 14.15
N LYS A 66 3.52 -0.67 13.71
CA LYS A 66 2.63 0.49 13.59
C LYS A 66 1.89 0.40 12.25
N ILE A 67 0.58 0.45 12.32
CA ILE A 67 -0.29 0.44 11.14
C ILE A 67 -1.33 1.55 11.24
N ALA A 68 -1.89 1.89 10.10
CA ALA A 68 -3.01 2.82 10.02
C ALA A 68 -4.05 2.28 9.06
N ARG A 69 -5.29 2.45 9.40
CA ARG A 69 -6.37 2.19 8.46
C ARG A 69 -6.68 3.48 7.72
N VAL A 70 -6.57 3.43 6.41
CA VAL A 70 -6.61 4.63 5.55
C VAL A 70 -7.76 4.49 4.57
N ARG A 71 -8.59 5.53 4.48
CA ARG A 71 -9.61 5.65 3.46
C ARG A 71 -9.03 6.43 2.29
N LEU A 72 -8.86 5.76 1.16
CA LEU A 72 -8.28 6.36 -0.03
C LEU A 72 -9.25 7.31 -0.74
N SER A 73 -8.72 8.16 -1.62
CA SER A 73 -9.52 9.11 -2.39
C SER A 73 -10.57 8.44 -3.30
N ASN A 74 -10.36 7.17 -3.65
CA ASN A 74 -11.34 6.39 -4.42
C ASN A 74 -12.42 5.73 -3.55
N GLY A 75 -12.45 5.99 -2.25
CA GLY A 75 -13.43 5.43 -1.31
C GLY A 75 -13.10 4.07 -0.75
N ILE A 76 -12.01 3.43 -1.20
CA ILE A 76 -11.57 2.12 -0.68
C ILE A 76 -10.79 2.33 0.61
N GLU A 77 -11.10 1.53 1.62
CA GLU A 77 -10.39 1.55 2.91
C GLU A 77 -9.39 0.41 2.98
N VAL A 78 -8.14 0.73 3.32
CA VAL A 78 -7.04 -0.24 3.36
C VAL A 78 -6.25 -0.10 4.65
N THR A 79 -5.56 -1.18 5.04
CA THR A 79 -4.59 -1.16 6.14
C THR A 79 -3.21 -0.96 5.55
N ALA A 80 -2.52 0.07 5.99
CA ALA A 80 -1.19 0.43 5.52
C ALA A 80 -0.18 0.43 6.66
N TYR A 81 1.05 -0.01 6.37
CA TYR A 81 2.14 -0.01 7.33
C TYR A 81 2.81 1.36 7.38
N ILE A 82 3.13 1.81 8.58
CA ILE A 82 3.88 3.07 8.80
C ILE A 82 5.34 2.71 8.98
N PRO A 83 6.21 2.95 7.97
CA PRO A 83 7.62 2.57 8.06
C PRO A 83 8.44 3.51 8.93
N GLY A 84 9.57 3.01 9.44
CA GLY A 84 10.52 3.79 10.23
C GLY A 84 10.24 3.77 11.72
N GLU A 85 11.11 4.39 12.48
CA GLU A 85 10.98 4.53 13.93
C GLU A 85 10.19 5.78 14.28
N GLY A 86 9.06 5.57 14.97
CA GLY A 86 8.21 6.66 15.42
C GLY A 86 7.44 7.35 14.31
N HIS A 87 6.31 7.90 14.64
CA HIS A 87 5.50 8.70 13.75
C HIS A 87 4.61 9.63 14.58
N GLN A 88 4.03 10.60 13.91
CA GLN A 88 3.09 11.53 14.53
C GLN A 88 1.72 11.52 13.87
N LEU A 89 1.40 10.41 13.19
CA LEU A 89 0.10 10.26 12.56
C LEU A 89 -1.00 10.06 13.60
N GLN A 90 -2.12 10.69 13.34
CA GLN A 90 -3.32 10.63 14.18
C GLN A 90 -4.53 10.36 13.28
N GLU A 91 -5.68 10.13 13.89
CA GLU A 91 -6.94 10.08 13.17
C GLU A 91 -7.13 11.39 12.38
N HIS A 92 -7.63 11.28 11.16
CA HIS A 92 -7.82 12.38 10.20
C HIS A 92 -6.55 12.95 9.57
N SER A 93 -5.37 12.37 9.82
CA SER A 93 -4.16 12.75 9.10
C SER A 93 -4.23 12.36 7.62
N VAL A 94 -3.82 13.27 6.74
CA VAL A 94 -3.78 13.01 5.29
C VAL A 94 -2.44 12.35 4.95
N VAL A 95 -2.49 11.21 4.28
CA VAL A 95 -1.29 10.42 3.96
C VAL A 95 -1.28 10.01 2.50
N LEU A 96 -0.10 9.67 2.02
CA LEU A 96 0.10 9.09 0.69
C LEU A 96 0.41 7.61 0.86
N VAL A 97 -0.37 6.75 0.17
CA VAL A 97 -0.27 5.29 0.27
C VAL A 97 0.28 4.73 -1.03
N ARG A 98 1.26 3.84 -0.92
CA ARG A 98 1.82 3.10 -2.05
C ARG A 98 1.61 1.60 -1.87
N GLY A 99 1.76 0.83 -2.94
CA GLY A 99 1.77 -0.62 -2.87
C GLY A 99 3.02 -1.15 -2.18
N GLY A 100 2.97 -2.38 -1.79
CA GLY A 100 4.05 -3.08 -1.11
C GLY A 100 3.55 -3.80 0.13
N ARG A 101 3.69 -5.12 0.13
CA ARG A 101 3.21 -5.97 1.22
C ARG A 101 4.20 -6.02 2.36
N VAL A 102 3.69 -6.10 3.59
CA VAL A 102 4.49 -6.43 4.78
C VAL A 102 4.33 -7.93 5.04
N LYS A 103 5.41 -8.68 4.89
CA LYS A 103 5.39 -10.14 5.01
C LYS A 103 4.97 -10.60 6.41
N ASP A 104 5.38 -9.87 7.46
CA ASP A 104 5.10 -10.21 8.85
C ASP A 104 3.66 -9.94 9.28
N LEU A 105 2.95 -9.07 8.57
CA LEU A 105 1.62 -8.64 8.96
C LEU A 105 0.57 -9.18 7.99
N PRO A 106 -0.35 -10.03 8.45
CA PRO A 106 -1.40 -10.55 7.57
C PRO A 106 -2.36 -9.44 7.15
N GLY A 107 -2.69 -9.40 5.85
CA GLY A 107 -3.64 -8.42 5.30
C GLY A 107 -3.09 -7.03 5.06
N VAL A 108 -1.83 -6.76 5.37
CA VAL A 108 -1.20 -5.46 5.12
C VAL A 108 -0.49 -5.50 3.77
N ARG A 109 -1.06 -4.85 2.78
CA ARG A 109 -0.57 -4.85 1.38
C ARG A 109 -0.03 -3.50 0.93
N TYR A 110 -0.02 -2.52 1.80
CA TYR A 110 0.30 -1.13 1.46
C TYR A 110 1.24 -0.53 2.48
N HIS A 111 1.95 0.50 2.06
CA HIS A 111 2.81 1.30 2.93
C HIS A 111 2.42 2.77 2.84
N ILE A 112 2.61 3.50 3.93
CA ILE A 112 2.50 4.95 3.94
C ILE A 112 3.86 5.54 3.55
N VAL A 113 3.87 6.52 2.64
CA VAL A 113 5.11 7.18 2.19
C VAL A 113 5.50 8.23 3.23
N ARG A 114 6.70 8.08 3.82
CA ARG A 114 7.23 9.05 4.78
C ARG A 114 7.75 10.30 4.06
N GLY A 115 7.60 11.45 4.70
CA GLY A 115 8.08 12.71 4.16
C GLY A 115 7.15 13.41 3.19
N SER A 116 5.89 12.96 3.08
CA SER A 116 4.87 13.58 2.21
C SER A 116 3.58 13.83 2.97
N LEU A 117 2.85 14.87 2.57
CA LEU A 117 1.60 15.28 3.19
C LEU A 117 1.77 15.45 4.72
N ASP A 118 0.90 14.85 5.54
CA ASP A 118 0.96 14.97 6.99
C ASP A 118 1.96 14.00 7.64
N THR A 119 2.63 13.17 6.86
CA THR A 119 3.61 12.21 7.38
C THR A 119 5.01 12.82 7.29
N THR A 120 5.59 13.16 8.43
CA THR A 120 6.97 13.67 8.45
C THR A 120 7.97 12.55 8.22
N GLY A 121 9.17 12.92 7.76
CA GLY A 121 10.27 11.97 7.63
C GLY A 121 10.76 11.48 8.99
N VAL A 122 11.53 10.39 8.98
CA VAL A 122 12.11 9.83 10.20
C VAL A 122 13.22 10.76 10.68
N ALA A 123 13.16 11.17 11.96
CA ALA A 123 14.15 12.08 12.55
C ALA A 123 15.51 11.40 12.69
N ASN A 124 16.57 12.19 12.50
CA ASN A 124 17.98 11.77 12.72
C ASN A 124 18.43 10.56 11.86
N ARG A 125 17.73 10.31 10.77
CA ARG A 125 18.10 9.21 9.87
C ARG A 125 19.22 9.64 8.93
N LYS A 126 20.30 8.87 8.90
CA LYS A 126 21.49 9.19 8.07
C LYS A 126 21.65 8.26 6.86
N GLN A 127 21.18 7.01 6.96
CA GLN A 127 21.27 6.02 5.89
C GLN A 127 19.87 5.67 5.36
N GLY A 128 19.77 5.41 4.06
CA GLY A 128 18.50 5.09 3.43
C GLY A 128 17.46 6.20 3.56
N ARG A 129 17.90 7.44 3.54
CA ARG A 129 17.07 8.63 3.80
C ARG A 129 15.86 8.75 2.88
N SER A 130 16.04 8.44 1.60
CA SER A 130 14.97 8.56 0.62
C SER A 130 13.80 7.60 0.90
N LYS A 131 14.08 6.46 1.51
CA LYS A 131 13.03 5.49 1.87
C LYS A 131 12.17 5.97 3.05
N TYR A 132 12.71 6.83 3.89
CA TYR A 132 12.04 7.27 5.12
C TYR A 132 11.79 8.77 5.14
N GLY A 133 11.91 9.43 4.00
CA GLY A 133 11.58 10.85 3.87
C GLY A 133 12.49 11.80 4.63
N ALA A 134 13.71 11.38 4.96
CA ALA A 134 14.65 12.22 5.69
C ALA A 134 15.41 13.13 4.73
N LYS A 135 15.61 14.40 5.13
CA LYS A 135 16.36 15.37 4.36
C LYS A 135 17.86 15.15 4.54
N ARG A 136 18.63 15.61 3.55
CA ARG A 136 20.10 15.56 3.60
C ARG A 136 20.59 16.34 4.81
N PRO A 137 21.48 15.78 5.64
CA PRO A 137 22.09 16.53 6.74
C PRO A 137 23.02 17.60 6.18
N LYS A 138 23.00 18.76 6.81
CA LYS A 138 23.89 19.87 6.46
C LYS A 138 25.32 19.61 6.97
#